data_a854244ebc755692702a8e45158b625d
#
_entry.id   a854244ebc755692702a8e45158b625d
#
_cell.length_a   1.000
_cell.length_b   1.000
_cell.length_c   1.000
_cell.angle_alpha   90.00
_cell.angle_beta   90.00
_cell.angle_gamma   90.00
#
_symmetry.space_group_name_H-M   'P 1'
#
loop_
_entity.id
_entity.type
_entity.pdbx_description
1 polymer ?
#
loop_
_entity_poly.entity_id
_entity_poly.type
_entity_poly.pdbx_seq_one_letter_code
_entity_poly.pdbx_strand_id
1 'polypeptide(L)'
;MKKLKITYKHIFFSLIIASLAGCKQPSFINLTSTNISQNPSGIYTLQTEVDIQDRLINRDTVKVFAVVGGETIPMVQDPLNLNLWSCDYKLPQGFDEATYYYQTSYNVISDNGSEYPRELKSELQVFRLENRYVGNLASYRGPVGVEIAVQGRGFTKYDSITMGEKETQTRYLSENELRFTVPSLPDGIDYPVKLIGGPHGALDIGNFRVDVSALEVIPSKLEIQSGSTTTLLFKIDYDAPAGGLNITVRTNISESVIMPEAIISEGDRTVNIPIEGGKPGEGKLVISAPGYQGSEVPIRVF
;
A
#
# COMPACT_ATOMS: atom_id res chain seq x y z
N MET A 1 -75.64 -48.77 19.04
CA MET A 1 -74.70 -47.71 18.70
C MET A 1 -74.35 -46.96 20.03
N LYS A 2 -73.19 -47.27 20.63
CA LYS A 2 -72.72 -46.62 21.89
C LYS A 2 -71.78 -45.53 21.55
N LYS A 3 -72.11 -44.28 21.89
CA LYS A 3 -71.23 -43.13 21.82
C LYS A 3 -70.24 -43.14 22.97
N LEU A 4 -68.98 -43.22 22.66
CA LEU A 4 -67.88 -43.10 23.60
C LEU A 4 -67.60 -41.63 23.87
N LYS A 5 -67.78 -41.20 25.12
CA LYS A 5 -67.40 -39.83 25.60
C LYS A 5 -65.95 -39.89 26.02
N ILE A 6 -65.09 -39.15 25.30
CA ILE A 6 -63.72 -38.93 25.66
C ILE A 6 -63.65 -37.68 26.52
N THR A 7 -63.25 -37.84 27.77
CA THR A 7 -63.03 -36.74 28.74
C THR A 7 -61.62 -36.28 28.61
N TYR A 8 -61.39 -35.03 28.15
CA TYR A 8 -60.06 -34.40 28.10
C TYR A 8 -59.67 -33.97 29.55
N LYS A 9 -58.67 -34.63 30.11
CA LYS A 9 -57.96 -34.20 31.28
C LYS A 9 -56.91 -33.19 30.84
N HIS A 10 -57.06 -31.91 31.25
CA HIS A 10 -56.06 -30.87 31.09
C HIS A 10 -54.85 -31.19 31.95
N ILE A 11 -53.76 -31.65 31.34
CA ILE A 11 -52.44 -31.67 31.97
C ILE A 11 -51.82 -30.30 31.75
N PHE A 12 -51.85 -29.49 32.82
CA PHE A 12 -51.12 -28.23 32.92
C PHE A 12 -49.62 -28.57 33.04
N PHE A 13 -48.89 -28.54 31.94
CA PHE A 13 -47.44 -28.66 31.95
C PHE A 13 -46.87 -27.31 32.26
N SER A 14 -46.60 -27.02 33.57
CA SER A 14 -45.87 -25.86 34.00
C SER A 14 -44.42 -25.95 33.48
N LEU A 15 -44.14 -25.24 32.36
CA LEU A 15 -42.80 -25.03 31.85
C LEU A 15 -42.09 -24.05 32.80
N ILE A 16 -41.34 -24.58 33.77
CA ILE A 16 -40.40 -23.82 34.57
C ILE A 16 -39.27 -23.41 33.63
N ILE A 17 -39.35 -22.20 33.10
CA ILE A 17 -38.17 -21.54 32.44
C ILE A 17 -37.24 -21.18 33.61
N ALA A 18 -36.30 -22.05 33.92
CA ALA A 18 -35.16 -21.70 34.73
C ALA A 18 -34.34 -20.68 33.91
N SER A 19 -34.53 -19.39 34.19
CA SER A 19 -33.61 -18.34 33.76
C SER A 19 -32.27 -18.65 34.42
N LEU A 20 -31.36 -19.31 33.69
CA LEU A 20 -29.96 -19.37 34.03
C LEU A 20 -29.42 -17.93 33.93
N ALA A 21 -29.50 -17.18 34.99
CA ALA A 21 -28.70 -15.99 35.21
C ALA A 21 -27.24 -16.48 35.39
N GLY A 22 -26.62 -16.90 34.29
CA GLY A 22 -25.20 -17.24 34.30
C GLY A 22 -24.41 -15.97 34.53
N CYS A 23 -23.58 -15.94 35.57
CA CYS A 23 -22.55 -14.91 35.75
C CYS A 23 -21.81 -14.77 34.41
N LYS A 24 -21.83 -13.60 33.80
CA LYS A 24 -21.17 -13.32 32.54
C LYS A 24 -19.68 -13.19 32.82
N GLN A 25 -18.94 -14.23 32.44
CA GLN A 25 -17.49 -14.21 32.60
C GLN A 25 -16.87 -13.12 31.71
N PRO A 26 -15.72 -12.54 32.08
CA PRO A 26 -14.97 -11.69 31.19
C PRO A 26 -14.72 -12.37 29.85
N SER A 27 -14.68 -11.60 28.77
CA SER A 27 -14.33 -12.12 27.45
C SER A 27 -13.14 -11.36 26.87
N PHE A 28 -12.35 -12.05 26.05
CA PHE A 28 -11.21 -11.45 25.36
C PHE A 28 -11.54 -11.22 23.89
N ILE A 29 -11.15 -10.03 23.41
CA ILE A 29 -11.12 -9.72 21.99
C ILE A 29 -9.67 -9.47 21.64
N ASN A 30 -9.07 -10.36 20.83
CA ASN A 30 -7.69 -10.18 20.37
C ASN A 30 -7.63 -9.05 19.35
N LEU A 31 -6.80 -8.03 19.61
CA LEU A 31 -6.56 -6.88 18.74
C LEU A 31 -5.20 -6.95 18.06
N THR A 32 -4.35 -7.91 18.44
CA THR A 32 -3.07 -8.15 17.79
C THR A 32 -3.30 -8.74 16.40
N SER A 33 -2.72 -8.14 15.38
CA SER A 33 -2.80 -8.65 14.02
C SER A 33 -2.15 -10.04 13.91
N THR A 34 -2.75 -10.94 13.13
CA THR A 34 -2.18 -12.26 12.83
C THR A 34 -0.90 -12.15 12.00
N ASN A 35 -0.82 -11.13 11.13
CA ASN A 35 0.35 -10.86 10.31
C ASN A 35 0.90 -9.48 10.69
N ILE A 36 2.16 -9.42 11.09
CA ILE A 36 2.83 -8.21 11.55
C ILE A 36 4.09 -8.01 10.71
N SER A 37 4.28 -6.80 10.20
CA SER A 37 5.50 -6.46 9.47
C SER A 37 6.72 -6.59 10.38
N GLN A 38 7.80 -7.16 9.85
CA GLN A 38 9.03 -7.32 10.61
C GLN A 38 9.59 -5.96 11.04
N ASN A 39 9.82 -5.82 12.34
CA ASN A 39 10.40 -4.63 12.94
C ASN A 39 11.89 -4.89 13.28
N PRO A 40 12.84 -4.02 12.89
CA PRO A 40 14.26 -4.18 13.22
C PRO A 40 14.56 -4.26 14.73
N SER A 41 13.71 -3.68 15.59
CA SER A 41 13.85 -3.80 17.05
C SER A 41 13.54 -5.21 17.58
N GLY A 42 12.78 -6.01 16.81
CA GLY A 42 12.25 -7.29 17.23
C GLY A 42 11.17 -7.20 18.32
N ILE A 43 10.67 -5.99 18.60
CA ILE A 43 9.65 -5.75 19.63
C ILE A 43 8.30 -5.58 18.98
N TYR A 44 7.29 -6.33 19.48
CA TYR A 44 5.94 -6.35 18.95
C TYR A 44 4.93 -6.15 20.07
N THR A 45 3.97 -5.27 19.88
CA THR A 45 2.93 -4.97 20.87
C THR A 45 1.78 -5.96 20.75
N LEU A 46 1.51 -6.70 21.82
CA LEU A 46 0.33 -7.55 21.97
C LEU A 46 -0.79 -6.73 22.62
N GLN A 47 -1.99 -6.80 22.04
CA GLN A 47 -3.15 -6.02 22.50
C GLN A 47 -4.39 -6.89 22.60
N THR A 48 -5.17 -6.66 23.65
CA THR A 48 -6.47 -7.30 23.84
C THR A 48 -7.45 -6.35 24.50
N GLU A 49 -8.70 -6.47 24.12
CA GLU A 49 -9.79 -5.89 24.89
C GLU A 49 -10.37 -6.95 25.83
N VAL A 50 -10.55 -6.59 27.10
CA VAL A 50 -11.15 -7.46 28.13
C VAL A 50 -12.49 -6.86 28.50
N ASP A 51 -13.58 -7.48 28.05
CA ASP A 51 -14.93 -7.02 28.38
C ASP A 51 -15.40 -7.60 29.70
N ILE A 52 -15.58 -6.75 30.70
CA ILE A 52 -16.01 -7.08 32.06
C ILE A 52 -17.40 -6.49 32.29
N GLN A 53 -18.43 -7.29 32.10
CA GLN A 53 -19.82 -6.87 32.23
C GLN A 53 -20.45 -7.22 33.59
N ASP A 54 -19.85 -8.16 34.33
CA ASP A 54 -20.41 -8.60 35.62
C ASP A 54 -20.10 -7.59 36.73
N ARG A 55 -21.15 -7.14 37.45
CA ARG A 55 -21.03 -6.22 38.56
C ARG A 55 -20.44 -6.84 39.83
N LEU A 56 -20.43 -8.16 39.92
CA LEU A 56 -19.82 -8.93 41.00
C LEU A 56 -18.29 -8.99 40.90
N ILE A 57 -17.72 -8.56 39.81
CA ILE A 57 -16.26 -8.52 39.63
C ILE A 57 -15.72 -7.22 40.24
N ASN A 58 -14.78 -7.37 41.18
CA ASN A 58 -14.03 -6.23 41.72
C ASN A 58 -13.00 -5.78 40.67
N ARG A 59 -13.30 -4.68 39.99
CA ARG A 59 -12.48 -4.17 38.86
C ARG A 59 -11.07 -3.76 39.26
N ASP A 60 -10.88 -3.32 40.50
CA ASP A 60 -9.56 -2.91 41.01
C ASP A 60 -8.62 -4.10 41.20
N THR A 61 -9.14 -5.33 41.19
CA THR A 61 -8.34 -6.56 41.31
C THR A 61 -7.98 -7.18 39.97
N VAL A 62 -8.51 -6.64 38.86
CA VAL A 62 -8.27 -7.18 37.52
C VAL A 62 -6.82 -6.98 37.12
N LYS A 63 -6.17 -8.06 36.76
CA LYS A 63 -4.81 -8.09 36.18
C LYS A 63 -4.86 -8.91 34.91
N VAL A 64 -4.25 -8.40 33.86
CA VAL A 64 -4.21 -9.06 32.55
C VAL A 64 -2.74 -9.38 32.21
N PHE A 65 -2.52 -10.53 31.65
CA PHE A 65 -1.22 -11.03 31.24
C PHE A 65 -1.29 -11.59 29.83
N ALA A 66 -0.23 -11.42 29.08
CA ALA A 66 0.03 -12.22 27.87
C ALA A 66 0.98 -13.36 28.25
N VAL A 67 0.66 -14.57 27.84
CA VAL A 67 1.52 -15.74 28.03
C VAL A 67 2.04 -16.17 26.67
N VAL A 68 3.35 -16.01 26.46
CA VAL A 68 4.02 -16.25 25.18
C VAL A 68 5.16 -17.25 25.40
N GLY A 69 5.13 -18.40 24.73
CA GLY A 69 6.18 -19.41 24.87
C GLY A 69 6.40 -19.91 26.31
N GLY A 70 5.38 -19.78 27.19
CA GLY A 70 5.46 -20.13 28.61
C GLY A 70 5.90 -18.98 29.53
N GLU A 71 6.33 -17.85 28.98
CA GLU A 71 6.63 -16.63 29.74
C GLU A 71 5.35 -15.83 30.00
N THR A 72 5.16 -15.36 31.23
CA THR A 72 4.00 -14.54 31.63
C THR A 72 4.40 -13.07 31.69
N ILE A 73 3.83 -12.25 30.82
CA ILE A 73 4.14 -10.83 30.69
C ILE A 73 2.95 -10.01 31.21
N PRO A 74 3.12 -9.15 32.21
CA PRO A 74 2.05 -8.27 32.69
C PRO A 74 1.68 -7.24 31.61
N MET A 75 0.37 -7.04 31.39
CA MET A 75 -0.13 -6.04 30.45
C MET A 75 -0.51 -4.75 31.20
N VAL A 76 -0.35 -3.64 30.51
CA VAL A 76 -0.71 -2.30 31.00
C VAL A 76 -2.07 -1.91 30.46
N GLN A 77 -2.93 -1.43 31.33
CA GLN A 77 -4.25 -0.91 30.97
C GLN A 77 -4.12 0.47 30.34
N ASP A 78 -4.86 0.70 29.25
CA ASP A 78 -4.93 2.03 28.62
C ASP A 78 -5.73 3.01 29.51
N PRO A 79 -5.18 4.19 29.82
CA PRO A 79 -5.86 5.15 30.71
C PRO A 79 -7.13 5.78 30.09
N LEU A 80 -7.27 5.75 28.77
CA LEU A 80 -8.42 6.31 28.05
C LEU A 80 -9.47 5.25 27.71
N ASN A 81 -9.06 3.98 27.59
CA ASN A 81 -9.96 2.86 27.37
C ASN A 81 -9.66 1.73 28.37
N LEU A 82 -10.39 1.71 29.47
CA LEU A 82 -10.19 0.78 30.59
C LEU A 82 -10.39 -0.71 30.21
N ASN A 83 -10.94 -1.01 29.05
CA ASN A 83 -11.04 -2.37 28.55
C ASN A 83 -9.82 -2.79 27.74
N LEU A 84 -9.00 -1.84 27.27
CA LEU A 84 -7.85 -2.09 26.44
C LEU A 84 -6.59 -2.35 27.26
N TRP A 85 -5.87 -3.43 26.94
CA TRP A 85 -4.64 -3.85 27.58
C TRP A 85 -3.58 -4.14 26.54
N SER A 86 -2.33 -3.74 26.83
CA SER A 86 -1.22 -3.95 25.92
C SER A 86 0.07 -4.30 26.66
N CYS A 87 0.95 -5.02 26.01
CA CYS A 87 2.34 -5.22 26.43
C CYS A 87 3.25 -5.36 25.22
N ASP A 88 4.51 -5.04 25.40
CA ASP A 88 5.55 -5.26 24.42
C ASP A 88 6.21 -6.62 24.63
N TYR A 89 6.33 -7.39 23.56
CA TYR A 89 6.99 -8.68 23.53
C TYR A 89 8.19 -8.63 22.59
N LYS A 90 9.36 -9.04 23.07
CA LYS A 90 10.55 -9.17 22.23
C LYS A 90 10.64 -10.59 21.68
N LEU A 91 10.38 -10.73 20.38
CA LEU A 91 10.51 -12.03 19.72
C LEU A 91 11.99 -12.46 19.69
N PRO A 92 12.32 -13.69 20.12
CA PRO A 92 13.69 -14.18 20.05
C PRO A 92 14.24 -14.21 18.63
N GLN A 93 15.54 -13.99 18.50
CA GLN A 93 16.20 -13.95 17.18
C GLN A 93 16.10 -15.32 16.48
N GLY A 94 15.73 -15.30 15.20
CA GLY A 94 15.57 -16.50 14.38
C GLY A 94 14.15 -17.07 14.38
N PHE A 95 13.22 -16.47 15.14
CA PHE A 95 11.80 -16.81 15.07
C PHE A 95 11.07 -15.78 14.24
N ASP A 96 10.08 -16.25 13.48
CA ASP A 96 9.20 -15.45 12.63
C ASP A 96 7.72 -15.56 13.02
N GLU A 97 7.42 -16.33 14.09
CA GLU A 97 6.08 -16.44 14.68
C GLU A 97 6.15 -16.60 16.19
N ALA A 98 5.08 -16.22 16.86
CA ALA A 98 4.87 -16.54 18.27
C ALA A 98 3.43 -16.93 18.53
N THR A 99 3.28 -17.95 19.38
CA THR A 99 1.99 -18.43 19.86
C THR A 99 1.77 -17.92 21.28
N TYR A 100 0.61 -17.37 21.56
CA TYR A 100 0.30 -16.75 22.84
C TYR A 100 -1.18 -16.91 23.18
N TYR A 101 -1.50 -16.66 24.45
CA TYR A 101 -2.86 -16.46 24.93
C TYR A 101 -2.89 -15.37 26.00
N TYR A 102 -4.06 -14.82 26.23
CA TYR A 102 -4.26 -13.87 27.32
C TYR A 102 -4.83 -14.57 28.54
N GLN A 103 -4.40 -14.12 29.72
CA GLN A 103 -4.92 -14.60 31.00
C GLN A 103 -5.32 -13.40 31.85
N THR A 104 -6.48 -13.45 32.48
CA THR A 104 -6.90 -12.48 33.47
C THR A 104 -7.12 -13.13 34.81
N SER A 105 -6.65 -12.49 35.89
CA SER A 105 -6.99 -12.80 37.27
C SER A 105 -7.82 -11.68 37.86
N TYR A 106 -8.85 -12.01 38.63
CA TYR A 106 -9.78 -11.05 39.22
C TYR A 106 -10.49 -11.68 40.44
N ASN A 107 -11.02 -10.85 41.31
CA ASN A 107 -11.86 -11.30 42.44
C ASN A 107 -13.32 -11.11 42.12
N VAL A 108 -14.12 -12.10 42.54
CA VAL A 108 -15.60 -12.04 42.50
C VAL A 108 -16.10 -11.84 43.88
N ILE A 109 -17.01 -10.87 44.05
CA ILE A 109 -17.69 -10.55 45.33
C ILE A 109 -18.91 -11.46 45.44
N SER A 110 -18.97 -12.23 46.51
CA SER A 110 -20.16 -13.06 46.80
C SER A 110 -21.24 -12.28 47.58
N ASP A 111 -22.44 -12.84 47.68
CA ASP A 111 -23.58 -12.22 48.35
C ASP A 111 -23.31 -11.83 49.84
N ASN A 112 -22.37 -12.52 50.49
CA ASN A 112 -21.97 -12.22 51.87
C ASN A 112 -20.81 -11.19 51.93
N GLY A 113 -20.41 -10.60 50.82
CA GLY A 113 -19.32 -9.61 50.72
C GLY A 113 -17.91 -10.21 50.70
N SER A 114 -17.75 -11.51 50.74
CA SER A 114 -16.43 -12.17 50.63
C SER A 114 -15.91 -12.18 49.18
N GLU A 115 -14.61 -11.96 49.00
CA GLU A 115 -13.99 -12.01 47.67
C GLU A 115 -13.30 -13.35 47.40
N TYR A 116 -13.47 -13.85 46.21
CA TYR A 116 -12.88 -15.11 45.75
C TYR A 116 -12.09 -14.88 44.46
N PRO A 117 -10.81 -15.33 44.39
CA PRO A 117 -10.01 -15.21 43.17
C PRO A 117 -10.54 -16.12 42.06
N ARG A 118 -10.52 -15.60 40.84
CA ARG A 118 -10.84 -16.31 39.61
C ARG A 118 -9.77 -16.03 38.56
N GLU A 119 -9.63 -16.96 37.66
CA GLU A 119 -8.79 -16.83 36.48
C GLU A 119 -9.56 -17.27 35.24
N LEU A 120 -9.27 -16.61 34.15
CA LEU A 120 -9.79 -16.95 32.83
C LEU A 120 -8.68 -16.83 31.80
N LYS A 121 -8.67 -17.72 30.82
CA LYS A 121 -7.73 -17.73 29.70
C LYS A 121 -8.48 -17.56 28.40
N SER A 122 -7.88 -16.84 27.46
CA SER A 122 -8.35 -16.78 26.09
C SER A 122 -8.03 -18.06 25.33
N GLU A 123 -8.57 -18.19 24.14
CA GLU A 123 -8.07 -19.15 23.16
C GLU A 123 -6.62 -18.84 22.77
N LEU A 124 -5.94 -19.86 22.24
CA LEU A 124 -4.59 -19.73 21.72
C LEU A 124 -4.60 -18.87 20.45
N GLN A 125 -3.72 -17.90 20.40
CA GLN A 125 -3.53 -16.98 19.28
C GLN A 125 -2.13 -17.20 18.69
N VAL A 126 -1.94 -16.76 17.47
CA VAL A 126 -0.65 -16.77 16.81
C VAL A 126 -0.48 -15.46 16.03
N PHE A 127 0.69 -14.85 16.10
CA PHE A 127 1.10 -13.87 15.11
C PHE A 127 2.30 -14.39 14.32
N ARG A 128 2.41 -13.96 13.07
CA ARG A 128 3.51 -14.28 12.16
C ARG A 128 4.11 -13.01 11.62
N LEU A 129 5.44 -13.01 11.47
CA LEU A 129 6.12 -11.91 10.84
C LEU A 129 6.01 -12.03 9.32
N GLU A 130 5.59 -10.96 8.72
CA GLU A 130 5.76 -10.79 7.29
C GLU A 130 7.21 -10.41 7.03
N ASN A 131 7.96 -11.30 6.39
CA ASN A 131 9.35 -11.08 6.02
C ASN A 131 9.53 -9.99 4.95
N ARG A 132 8.47 -9.24 4.68
CA ARG A 132 8.42 -8.26 3.62
C ARG A 132 7.95 -6.91 4.16
N TYR A 133 8.78 -5.90 4.02
CA TYR A 133 8.39 -4.51 4.25
C TYR A 133 9.08 -3.59 3.25
N VAL A 134 8.46 -2.46 2.96
CA VAL A 134 9.06 -1.38 2.20
C VAL A 134 9.41 -0.26 3.17
N GLY A 135 10.67 0.13 3.18
CA GLY A 135 11.16 1.24 4.02
C GLY A 135 10.83 2.58 3.40
N ASN A 136 11.50 2.92 2.31
CA ASN A 136 11.37 4.24 1.64
C ASN A 136 11.77 4.19 0.18
N LEU A 137 11.31 5.19 -0.56
CA LEU A 137 11.87 5.58 -1.85
C LEU A 137 13.15 6.39 -1.59
N ALA A 138 14.18 6.19 -2.41
CA ALA A 138 15.41 6.99 -2.33
C ALA A 138 15.17 8.46 -2.67
N SER A 139 14.14 8.75 -3.45
CA SER A 139 13.61 10.09 -3.72
C SER A 139 12.09 10.01 -3.90
N TYR A 140 11.40 11.09 -3.52
CA TYR A 140 9.95 11.24 -3.71
C TYR A 140 9.60 12.17 -4.87
N ARG A 141 10.61 12.58 -5.65
CA ARG A 141 10.45 13.39 -6.85
C ARG A 141 11.60 13.21 -7.83
N GLY A 142 11.35 13.42 -9.10
CA GLY A 142 12.34 13.38 -10.17
C GLY A 142 11.70 13.41 -11.55
N PRO A 143 12.51 13.60 -12.61
CA PRO A 143 12.01 13.66 -13.98
C PRO A 143 11.69 12.26 -14.54
N VAL A 144 10.98 12.23 -15.66
CA VAL A 144 10.76 11.03 -16.46
C VAL A 144 12.10 10.39 -16.88
N GLY A 145 12.19 9.07 -16.82
CA GLY A 145 13.38 8.30 -17.20
C GLY A 145 14.41 8.13 -16.07
N VAL A 146 14.30 8.86 -14.95
CA VAL A 146 15.21 8.64 -13.82
C VAL A 146 14.94 7.32 -13.12
N GLU A 147 15.98 6.63 -12.66
CA GLU A 147 15.89 5.39 -11.91
C GLU A 147 15.84 5.70 -10.40
N ILE A 148 14.81 5.21 -9.71
CA ILE A 148 14.57 5.42 -8.27
C ILE A 148 14.74 4.09 -7.54
N ALA A 149 15.55 4.08 -6.50
CA ALA A 149 15.70 2.91 -5.62
C ALA A 149 14.57 2.87 -4.58
N VAL A 150 14.06 1.67 -4.36
CA VAL A 150 13.11 1.31 -3.30
C VAL A 150 13.85 0.40 -2.34
N GLN A 151 13.98 0.84 -1.11
CA GLN A 151 14.63 0.07 -0.06
C GLN A 151 13.60 -0.63 0.81
N GLY A 152 13.90 -1.86 1.17
CA GLY A 152 12.98 -2.67 1.96
C GLY A 152 13.58 -4.03 2.32
N ARG A 153 12.72 -5.03 2.43
CA ARG A 153 13.11 -6.41 2.69
C ARG A 153 12.11 -7.39 2.08
N GLY A 154 12.60 -8.55 1.69
CA GLY A 154 11.79 -9.64 1.15
C GLY A 154 11.32 -9.39 -0.29
N PHE A 155 12.03 -8.55 -1.03
CA PHE A 155 11.80 -8.37 -2.46
C PHE A 155 12.17 -9.62 -3.25
N THR A 156 11.46 -9.84 -4.34
CA THR A 156 11.69 -10.94 -5.27
C THR A 156 11.78 -10.44 -6.71
N LYS A 157 12.31 -11.25 -7.59
CA LYS A 157 12.39 -10.95 -9.04
C LYS A 157 10.99 -10.88 -9.73
N TYR A 158 9.93 -11.27 -9.03
CA TYR A 158 8.56 -11.23 -9.55
C TYR A 158 7.81 -9.97 -9.10
N ASP A 159 8.46 -9.11 -8.33
CA ASP A 159 7.87 -7.87 -7.87
C ASP A 159 7.96 -6.82 -8.96
N SER A 160 6.87 -6.08 -9.13
CA SER A 160 6.79 -4.94 -10.03
C SER A 160 6.29 -3.70 -9.28
N ILE A 161 6.60 -2.54 -9.84
CA ILE A 161 6.15 -1.25 -9.29
C ILE A 161 5.24 -0.58 -10.29
N THR A 162 4.14 -0.03 -9.80
CA THR A 162 3.26 0.84 -10.57
C THR A 162 3.32 2.26 -10.04
N MET A 163 3.18 3.24 -10.92
CA MET A 163 3.11 4.66 -10.60
C MET A 163 1.83 5.24 -11.20
N GLY A 164 0.87 5.60 -10.35
CA GLY A 164 -0.51 5.79 -10.77
C GLY A 164 -1.08 4.51 -11.36
N GLU A 165 -1.57 4.58 -12.60
CA GLU A 165 -2.08 3.42 -13.34
C GLU A 165 -1.05 2.79 -14.30
N LYS A 166 0.17 3.36 -14.37
CA LYS A 166 1.22 2.84 -15.26
C LYS A 166 2.12 1.85 -14.56
N GLU A 167 2.40 0.73 -15.22
CA GLU A 167 3.50 -0.14 -14.87
C GLU A 167 4.82 0.56 -15.16
N THR A 168 5.80 0.36 -14.27
CA THR A 168 7.14 0.90 -14.45
C THR A 168 8.11 -0.21 -14.86
N GLN A 169 9.20 0.16 -15.51
CA GLN A 169 10.30 -0.75 -15.68
C GLN A 169 10.95 -0.99 -14.31
N THR A 170 10.62 -2.13 -13.71
CA THR A 170 11.12 -2.52 -12.39
C THR A 170 12.28 -3.47 -12.52
N ARG A 171 13.37 -3.19 -11.81
CA ARG A 171 14.59 -4.02 -11.78
C ARG A 171 14.84 -4.52 -10.36
N TYR A 172 14.89 -5.84 -10.19
CA TYR A 172 15.31 -6.49 -8.97
C TYR A 172 16.82 -6.47 -8.83
N LEU A 173 17.35 -5.92 -7.74
CA LEU A 173 18.79 -5.93 -7.42
C LEU A 173 19.10 -6.93 -6.31
N SER A 174 18.29 -6.94 -5.26
CA SER A 174 18.46 -7.84 -4.12
C SER A 174 17.14 -7.96 -3.35
N GLU A 175 17.09 -8.84 -2.36
CA GLU A 175 15.94 -8.92 -1.43
C GLU A 175 15.69 -7.63 -0.63
N ASN A 176 16.64 -6.69 -0.65
CA ASN A 176 16.56 -5.43 0.07
C ASN A 176 16.42 -4.20 -0.85
N GLU A 177 16.57 -4.36 -2.16
CA GLU A 177 16.53 -3.23 -3.10
C GLU A 177 15.87 -3.63 -4.43
N LEU A 178 14.84 -2.86 -4.78
CA LEU A 178 14.29 -2.77 -6.15
C LEU A 178 14.62 -1.39 -6.71
N ARG A 179 14.61 -1.27 -8.03
CA ARG A 179 14.62 0.02 -8.71
C ARG A 179 13.52 0.08 -9.74
N PHE A 180 12.98 1.25 -9.94
CA PHE A 180 12.05 1.51 -11.03
C PHE A 180 12.41 2.77 -11.78
N THR A 181 12.13 2.77 -13.08
CA THR A 181 12.29 3.95 -13.93
C THR A 181 10.99 4.75 -13.94
N VAL A 182 11.07 6.07 -13.69
CA VAL A 182 9.90 6.96 -13.72
C VAL A 182 9.29 6.95 -15.11
N PRO A 183 8.01 6.52 -15.25
CA PRO A 183 7.38 6.38 -16.55
C PRO A 183 7.01 7.74 -17.16
N SER A 184 6.70 7.76 -18.46
CA SER A 184 6.21 8.95 -19.14
C SER A 184 4.84 9.37 -18.62
N LEU A 185 4.81 10.30 -17.67
CA LEU A 185 3.63 10.87 -17.01
C LEU A 185 3.72 12.40 -17.03
N PRO A 186 2.59 13.14 -17.01
CA PRO A 186 2.55 14.59 -16.82
C PRO A 186 3.32 15.02 -15.58
N ASP A 187 4.02 16.14 -15.69
CA ASP A 187 4.76 16.77 -14.60
C ASP A 187 3.84 17.54 -13.63
N GLY A 188 4.40 17.89 -12.46
CA GLY A 188 3.73 18.70 -11.45
C GLY A 188 2.67 17.98 -10.63
N ILE A 189 2.44 16.68 -10.86
CA ILE A 189 1.44 15.84 -10.20
C ILE A 189 2.14 14.83 -9.29
N ASP A 190 1.52 14.54 -8.14
CA ASP A 190 1.90 13.45 -7.23
C ASP A 190 1.15 12.18 -7.61
N TYR A 191 1.90 11.12 -7.91
CA TYR A 191 1.35 9.82 -8.29
C TYR A 191 1.55 8.80 -7.17
N PRO A 192 0.52 8.02 -6.80
CA PRO A 192 0.70 6.93 -5.87
C PRO A 192 1.63 5.87 -6.47
N VAL A 193 2.60 5.42 -5.69
CA VAL A 193 3.54 4.34 -6.05
C VAL A 193 3.16 3.10 -5.28
N LYS A 194 2.97 1.99 -5.99
CA LYS A 194 2.58 0.72 -5.39
C LYS A 194 3.53 -0.38 -5.81
N LEU A 195 3.87 -1.21 -4.84
CA LEU A 195 4.57 -2.46 -5.05
C LEU A 195 3.54 -3.56 -5.31
N ILE A 196 3.65 -4.23 -6.45
CA ILE A 196 2.78 -5.33 -6.87
C ILE A 196 3.59 -6.63 -6.72
N GLY A 197 3.03 -7.59 -6.03
CA GLY A 197 3.64 -8.90 -5.83
C GLY A 197 3.47 -9.41 -4.40
N GLY A 198 3.70 -10.72 -4.21
CA GLY A 198 3.50 -11.40 -2.94
C GLY A 198 2.02 -11.71 -2.65
N PRO A 199 1.74 -12.36 -1.51
CA PRO A 199 0.41 -12.92 -1.19
C PRO A 199 -0.65 -11.86 -0.84
N HIS A 200 -0.25 -10.60 -0.58
CA HIS A 200 -1.14 -9.55 -0.08
C HIS A 200 -1.58 -8.52 -1.13
N GLY A 201 -1.26 -8.77 -2.41
CA GLY A 201 -1.63 -7.86 -3.50
C GLY A 201 -0.77 -6.61 -3.58
N ALA A 202 -1.40 -5.46 -3.89
CA ALA A 202 -0.72 -4.18 -4.04
C ALA A 202 -0.45 -3.53 -2.68
N LEU A 203 0.81 -3.16 -2.41
CA LEU A 203 1.23 -2.41 -1.24
C LEU A 203 1.53 -0.96 -1.64
N ASP A 204 0.88 0.00 -1.00
CA ASP A 204 1.18 1.42 -1.17
C ASP A 204 2.55 1.73 -0.51
N ILE A 205 3.47 2.32 -1.30
CA ILE A 205 4.83 2.65 -0.84
C ILE A 205 5.11 4.16 -0.85
N GLY A 206 4.09 4.97 -1.10
CA GLY A 206 4.13 6.42 -1.02
C GLY A 206 3.72 7.11 -2.32
N ASN A 207 3.93 8.43 -2.36
CA ASN A 207 3.66 9.25 -3.54
C ASN A 207 4.97 9.75 -4.15
N PHE A 208 5.00 9.86 -5.46
CA PHE A 208 6.15 10.38 -6.21
C PHE A 208 5.70 11.52 -7.13
N ARG A 209 6.38 12.65 -7.07
CA ARG A 209 6.13 13.81 -7.91
C ARG A 209 6.99 13.78 -9.15
N VAL A 210 6.38 13.87 -10.32
CA VAL A 210 7.10 14.00 -11.58
C VAL A 210 7.54 15.45 -11.76
N ASP A 211 8.85 15.67 -11.89
CA ASP A 211 9.43 16.95 -12.18
C ASP A 211 9.52 17.17 -13.68
N VAL A 212 9.36 18.43 -14.10
CA VAL A 212 9.54 18.81 -15.50
C VAL A 212 11.00 18.62 -15.92
N SER A 213 11.22 18.07 -17.13
CA SER A 213 12.54 17.94 -17.75
C SER A 213 12.61 18.73 -19.06
N ALA A 214 13.83 18.95 -19.56
CA ALA A 214 14.03 19.61 -20.84
C ALA A 214 13.89 18.61 -22.00
N LEU A 215 13.19 19.03 -23.07
CA LEU A 215 13.20 18.38 -24.37
C LEU A 215 13.94 19.32 -25.35
N GLU A 216 15.18 19.00 -25.68
CA GLU A 216 15.99 19.76 -26.61
C GLU A 216 15.59 19.44 -28.06
N VAL A 217 15.43 20.46 -28.88
CA VAL A 217 15.04 20.33 -30.29
C VAL A 217 16.06 21.05 -31.16
N ILE A 218 16.66 20.36 -32.12
CA ILE A 218 17.72 20.87 -32.97
C ILE A 218 17.39 20.60 -34.46
N PRO A 219 17.41 21.62 -35.31
CA PRO A 219 17.72 23.05 -35.03
C PRO A 219 16.55 23.78 -34.34
N SER A 220 16.83 24.88 -33.67
CA SER A 220 15.83 25.74 -33.02
C SER A 220 15.01 26.62 -33.99
N LYS A 221 15.36 26.60 -35.28
CA LYS A 221 14.65 27.27 -36.38
C LYS A 221 14.82 26.45 -37.64
N LEU A 222 13.77 26.33 -38.44
CA LEU A 222 13.78 25.59 -39.70
C LEU A 222 13.53 26.51 -40.91
N GLU A 223 14.33 26.36 -41.92
CA GLU A 223 14.13 26.92 -43.26
C GLU A 223 14.24 25.82 -44.27
N ILE A 224 13.16 25.50 -44.99
CA ILE A 224 13.10 24.31 -45.87
C ILE A 224 12.60 24.77 -47.24
N GLN A 225 13.25 24.35 -48.28
CA GLN A 225 12.71 24.52 -49.65
C GLN A 225 11.55 23.57 -49.89
N SER A 226 10.49 24.00 -50.57
CA SER A 226 9.38 23.15 -50.95
C SER A 226 9.86 21.91 -51.72
N GLY A 227 9.42 20.72 -51.30
CA GLY A 227 9.87 19.43 -51.84
C GLY A 227 11.22 18.92 -51.33
N SER A 228 11.90 19.69 -50.45
CA SER A 228 13.17 19.23 -49.83
C SER A 228 12.94 18.67 -48.45
N THR A 229 13.80 17.74 -48.00
CA THR A 229 13.76 17.12 -46.68
C THR A 229 14.92 17.59 -45.83
N THR A 230 14.67 17.88 -44.57
CA THR A 230 15.68 18.12 -43.54
C THR A 230 15.39 17.26 -42.30
N THR A 231 16.24 17.32 -41.30
CA THR A 231 16.11 16.48 -40.10
C THR A 231 15.93 17.35 -38.88
N LEU A 232 14.98 16.96 -38.00
CA LEU A 232 14.79 17.52 -36.66
C LEU A 232 15.24 16.47 -35.66
N LEU A 233 16.24 16.83 -34.82
CA LEU A 233 16.71 16.00 -33.72
C LEU A 233 15.98 16.40 -32.43
N PHE A 234 15.40 15.41 -31.77
CA PHE A 234 14.89 15.51 -30.40
C PHE A 234 15.86 14.81 -29.46
N LYS A 235 16.13 15.43 -28.29
CA LYS A 235 17.07 14.90 -27.30
C LYS A 235 16.54 15.14 -25.88
N ILE A 236 16.74 14.14 -25.02
CA ILE A 236 16.38 14.13 -23.59
C ILE A 236 17.59 13.75 -22.74
N ASP A 237 17.55 14.08 -21.44
CA ASP A 237 18.68 13.86 -20.52
C ASP A 237 18.78 12.43 -20.00
N TYR A 238 17.65 11.76 -19.84
CA TYR A 238 17.56 10.38 -19.34
C TYR A 238 17.09 9.44 -20.43
N ASP A 239 17.31 8.14 -20.25
CA ASP A 239 16.83 7.12 -21.19
C ASP A 239 15.30 7.13 -21.26
N ALA A 240 14.73 7.03 -22.45
CA ALA A 240 13.29 6.94 -22.61
C ALA A 240 12.74 5.70 -21.88
N PRO A 241 11.64 5.86 -21.12
CA PRO A 241 11.09 4.77 -20.32
C PRO A 241 10.46 3.67 -21.17
N ALA A 242 10.04 2.57 -20.52
CA ALA A 242 9.34 1.47 -21.17
C ALA A 242 8.18 1.97 -22.04
N GLY A 243 8.10 1.46 -23.28
CA GLY A 243 7.17 1.90 -24.32
C GLY A 243 7.59 3.17 -25.06
N GLY A 244 8.76 3.75 -24.75
CA GLY A 244 9.30 4.93 -25.39
C GLY A 244 8.65 6.24 -24.94
N LEU A 245 9.09 7.35 -25.52
CA LEU A 245 8.56 8.69 -25.30
C LEU A 245 7.90 9.22 -26.57
N ASN A 246 6.58 9.35 -26.56
CA ASN A 246 5.84 9.97 -27.65
C ASN A 246 5.94 11.49 -27.58
N ILE A 247 6.41 12.11 -28.67
CA ILE A 247 6.53 13.56 -28.83
C ILE A 247 5.41 14.03 -29.72
N THR A 248 4.53 14.86 -29.19
CA THR A 248 3.46 15.49 -29.96
C THR A 248 4.00 16.75 -30.63
N VAL A 249 3.95 16.81 -31.98
CA VAL A 249 4.28 17.99 -32.77
C VAL A 249 3.01 18.50 -33.45
N ARG A 250 2.67 19.74 -33.19
CA ARG A 250 1.55 20.45 -33.85
C ARG A 250 2.07 21.65 -34.62
N THR A 251 1.39 21.98 -35.71
CA THR A 251 1.74 23.17 -36.51
C THR A 251 0.49 23.93 -36.93
N ASN A 252 0.65 25.25 -37.11
CA ASN A 252 -0.37 26.12 -37.67
C ASN A 252 -0.33 26.19 -39.21
N ILE A 253 0.63 25.49 -39.88
CA ILE A 253 0.80 25.39 -41.33
C ILE A 253 0.87 23.93 -41.77
N SER A 254 -0.20 23.19 -41.56
CA SER A 254 -0.23 21.73 -41.79
C SER A 254 0.03 21.30 -43.24
N GLU A 255 -0.27 22.14 -44.26
CA GLU A 255 0.06 21.85 -45.63
C GLU A 255 1.52 22.10 -46.03
N SER A 256 2.25 22.81 -45.16
CA SER A 256 3.66 23.15 -45.38
C SER A 256 4.63 22.17 -44.67
N VAL A 257 4.13 21.29 -43.79
CA VAL A 257 4.96 20.41 -42.98
C VAL A 257 4.47 18.96 -43.11
N ILE A 258 5.34 18.12 -43.63
CA ILE A 258 5.11 16.67 -43.76
C ILE A 258 6.15 15.95 -42.91
N MET A 259 5.71 15.20 -41.89
CA MET A 259 6.60 14.46 -41.00
C MET A 259 5.92 13.22 -40.42
N PRO A 260 6.68 12.15 -40.14
CA PRO A 260 6.16 10.97 -39.41
C PRO A 260 5.94 11.30 -37.91
N GLU A 261 5.37 10.34 -37.19
CA GLU A 261 5.30 10.40 -35.74
C GLU A 261 6.70 10.47 -35.12
N ALA A 262 6.85 11.28 -34.08
CA ALA A 262 8.11 11.46 -33.38
C ALA A 262 8.07 10.64 -32.07
N ILE A 263 8.89 9.57 -32.01
CA ILE A 263 8.99 8.69 -30.84
C ILE A 263 10.46 8.44 -30.54
N ILE A 264 10.90 8.75 -29.31
CA ILE A 264 12.19 8.27 -28.82
C ILE A 264 11.97 6.85 -28.29
N SER A 265 12.68 5.87 -28.87
CA SER A 265 12.54 4.47 -28.49
C SER A 265 12.97 4.23 -27.04
N GLU A 266 12.40 3.21 -26.41
CA GLU A 266 12.81 2.77 -25.08
C GLU A 266 14.34 2.59 -24.97
N GLY A 267 14.95 3.19 -23.93
CA GLY A 267 16.37 3.14 -23.68
C GLY A 267 17.22 4.13 -24.51
N ASP A 268 16.64 4.79 -25.50
CA ASP A 268 17.31 5.83 -26.29
C ASP A 268 17.12 7.21 -25.65
N ARG A 269 18.01 8.15 -26.00
CA ARG A 269 17.95 9.57 -25.59
C ARG A 269 17.69 10.50 -26.73
N THR A 270 17.71 10.03 -27.95
CA THR A 270 17.58 10.86 -29.14
C THR A 270 16.78 10.19 -30.23
N VAL A 271 16.12 10.99 -31.05
CA VAL A 271 15.54 10.54 -32.32
C VAL A 271 15.70 11.62 -33.39
N ASN A 272 16.02 11.17 -34.62
CA ASN A 272 16.06 12.00 -35.79
C ASN A 272 14.81 11.81 -36.63
N ILE A 273 14.03 12.88 -36.79
CA ILE A 273 12.79 12.86 -37.55
C ILE A 273 12.96 13.65 -38.87
N PRO A 274 12.72 13.02 -40.02
CA PRO A 274 12.76 13.73 -41.29
C PRO A 274 11.54 14.64 -41.41
N ILE A 275 11.74 15.89 -41.85
CA ILE A 275 10.70 16.86 -42.16
C ILE A 275 10.83 17.26 -43.61
N GLU A 276 9.76 17.16 -44.36
CA GLU A 276 9.67 17.60 -45.76
C GLU A 276 8.86 18.90 -45.85
N GLY A 277 9.37 19.86 -46.59
CA GLY A 277 8.67 21.12 -46.90
C GLY A 277 7.59 20.87 -47.95
N GLY A 278 6.32 21.09 -47.57
CA GLY A 278 5.17 21.05 -48.50
C GLY A 278 4.95 22.38 -49.20
N LYS A 279 3.75 22.97 -49.08
CA LYS A 279 3.45 24.25 -49.66
C LYS A 279 4.25 25.41 -49.00
N PRO A 280 4.66 26.46 -49.74
CA PRO A 280 5.28 27.63 -49.11
C PRO A 280 4.41 28.23 -48.00
N GLY A 281 5.02 28.58 -46.87
CA GLY A 281 4.34 29.14 -45.70
C GLY A 281 5.28 29.43 -44.54
N GLU A 282 4.83 30.28 -43.62
CA GLU A 282 5.56 30.61 -42.40
C GLU A 282 4.70 30.31 -41.18
N GLY A 283 5.29 29.63 -40.20
CA GLY A 283 4.59 29.22 -38.97
C GLY A 283 5.52 28.72 -37.90
N LYS A 284 4.98 27.88 -37.02
CA LYS A 284 5.72 27.24 -35.93
C LYS A 284 5.34 25.81 -35.73
N LEU A 285 6.25 25.02 -35.22
CA LEU A 285 6.01 23.72 -34.62
C LEU A 285 5.89 23.93 -33.12
N VAL A 286 4.78 23.47 -32.53
CA VAL A 286 4.56 23.41 -31.09
C VAL A 286 4.81 21.97 -30.66
N ILE A 287 5.79 21.79 -29.81
CA ILE A 287 6.33 20.48 -29.42
C ILE A 287 6.05 20.25 -27.94
N SER A 288 5.53 19.09 -27.61
CA SER A 288 5.24 18.70 -26.24
C SER A 288 5.40 17.20 -26.03
N ALA A 289 5.81 16.80 -24.83
CA ALA A 289 5.84 15.42 -24.35
C ALA A 289 5.51 15.36 -22.86
N PRO A 290 4.87 14.29 -22.37
CA PRO A 290 4.53 14.16 -20.94
C PRO A 290 5.79 14.22 -20.06
N GLY A 291 5.79 15.10 -19.04
CA GLY A 291 6.93 15.29 -18.14
C GLY A 291 8.04 16.18 -18.68
N TYR A 292 7.85 16.79 -19.86
CA TYR A 292 8.83 17.67 -20.48
C TYR A 292 8.28 19.07 -20.75
N GLN A 293 9.16 20.05 -20.65
CA GLN A 293 8.83 21.42 -20.99
C GLN A 293 8.54 21.53 -22.51
N GLY A 294 7.38 22.07 -22.84
CA GLY A 294 7.02 22.33 -24.23
C GLY A 294 7.94 23.37 -24.88
N SER A 295 8.18 23.24 -26.19
CA SER A 295 8.99 24.16 -26.96
C SER A 295 8.31 24.54 -28.27
N GLU A 296 8.76 25.66 -28.86
CA GLU A 296 8.29 26.17 -30.15
C GLU A 296 9.49 26.35 -31.11
N VAL A 297 9.36 25.81 -32.32
CA VAL A 297 10.36 25.93 -33.38
C VAL A 297 9.76 26.72 -34.55
N PRO A 298 10.20 27.93 -34.84
CA PRO A 298 9.79 28.67 -36.04
C PRO A 298 10.18 27.91 -37.31
N ILE A 299 9.27 27.86 -38.27
CA ILE A 299 9.48 27.15 -39.56
C ILE A 299 9.04 28.03 -40.72
N ARG A 300 9.85 28.07 -41.77
CA ARG A 300 9.56 28.70 -43.05
C ARG A 300 9.80 27.71 -44.17
N VAL A 301 8.79 27.52 -45.00
CA VAL A 301 8.89 26.76 -46.24
C VAL A 301 8.81 27.75 -47.43
N PHE A 302 9.74 27.72 -48.34
CA PHE A 302 9.86 28.67 -49.45
C PHE A 302 10.04 27.96 -50.82
#